data_73ddcf3017ea2379d5c57794681eb49a
#
_entry.id   73ddcf3017ea2379d5c57794681eb49a
#
_cell.length_a   1.000
_cell.length_b   1.000
_cell.length_c   1.000
_cell.angle_alpha   90.00
_cell.angle_beta   90.00
_cell.angle_gamma   90.00
#
_symmetry.space_group_name_H-M   'P 1'
#
loop_
_entity.id
_entity.type
_entity.pdbx_description
1 polymer ?
#
loop_
_entity_poly.entity_id
_entity_poly.type
_entity_poly.pdbx_seq_one_letter_code
_entity_poly.pdbx_strand_id
1 'polypeptide(L)'
;PEGNMVIDIGGGTSEIACISLGGIVCSESINTAGDVFTNDIQSYVRQQHNIRIGERTAEAIKCSIGAAVSDLEQEPEDFVVTGPNMLTALPQTVSLSYSEIAYALEKSLTKIDAALMKVLESMPPELYADIVKNGIYLAGGGALIKGLDRRLNEKTGIPFHIAEDPLRAIARGTGIALKNINRFSFLMK
;
A
#
# COMPACT_ATOMS: atom_id res chain seq x y z
N PRO A 1 28.92 -3.79 1.85
CA PRO A 1 27.71 -2.99 1.87
C PRO A 1 26.61 -3.77 1.20
N GLU A 2 25.45 -3.89 1.86
CA GLU A 2 24.30 -4.62 1.36
C GLU A 2 23.17 -3.62 1.15
N GLY A 3 22.51 -3.69 -0.03
CA GLY A 3 21.34 -2.87 -0.35
C GLY A 3 20.07 -3.49 0.23
N ASN A 4 19.23 -2.66 0.87
CA ASN A 4 17.91 -3.03 1.33
C ASN A 4 16.89 -2.01 0.85
N MET A 5 15.69 -2.46 0.51
CA MET A 5 14.63 -1.57 0.03
C MET A 5 13.34 -1.79 0.82
N VAL A 6 12.68 -0.71 1.14
CA VAL A 6 11.41 -0.70 1.87
C VAL A 6 10.41 0.20 1.17
N ILE A 7 9.16 -0.23 1.18
CA ILE A 7 7.99 0.58 0.79
C ILE A 7 7.08 0.65 2.02
N ASP A 8 6.87 1.85 2.53
CA ASP A 8 5.92 2.10 3.61
C ASP A 8 4.69 2.80 3.04
N ILE A 9 3.54 2.14 3.09
CA ILE A 9 2.27 2.69 2.62
C ILE A 9 1.42 3.01 3.85
N GLY A 10 1.51 4.25 4.30
CA GLY A 10 0.79 4.75 5.46
C GLY A 10 -0.65 5.18 5.15
N GLY A 11 -1.20 6.09 5.96
CA GLY A 11 -2.50 6.72 5.72
C GLY A 11 -2.43 7.78 4.62
N GLY A 12 -1.56 8.79 4.80
CA GLY A 12 -1.47 9.95 3.90
C GLY A 12 -0.39 9.86 2.83
N THR A 13 0.71 9.14 3.08
CA THR A 13 1.88 9.05 2.19
C THR A 13 2.34 7.63 1.98
N SER A 14 2.96 7.39 0.83
CA SER A 14 3.74 6.19 0.56
C SER A 14 5.20 6.60 0.37
N GLU A 15 6.08 5.99 1.15
CA GLU A 15 7.52 6.23 1.16
C GLU A 15 8.24 5.01 0.60
N ILE A 16 9.09 5.22 -0.39
CA ILE A 16 9.91 4.19 -1.02
C ILE A 16 11.37 4.58 -0.82
N ALA A 17 12.17 3.73 -0.20
CA ALA A 17 13.57 4.03 0.08
C ALA A 17 14.47 2.83 -0.11
N CYS A 18 15.61 3.07 -0.78
CA CYS A 18 16.75 2.18 -0.81
C CYS A 18 17.78 2.63 0.23
N ILE A 19 18.22 1.71 1.07
CA ILE A 19 19.12 1.94 2.20
C ILE A 19 20.37 1.09 2.02
N SER A 20 21.53 1.69 2.14
CA SER A 20 22.82 1.00 2.16
C SER A 20 23.82 1.75 3.03
N LEU A 21 24.77 1.06 3.67
CA LEU A 21 25.80 1.64 4.55
C LEU A 21 25.24 2.59 5.64
N GLY A 22 24.00 2.31 6.11
CA GLY A 22 23.36 3.12 7.12
C GLY A 22 22.84 4.47 6.64
N GLY A 23 22.68 4.69 5.33
CA GLY A 23 22.10 5.88 4.73
C GLY A 23 21.07 5.59 3.66
N ILE A 24 20.21 6.56 3.37
CA ILE A 24 19.27 6.51 2.24
C ILE A 24 20.06 6.86 0.98
N VAL A 25 20.06 5.97 0.00
CA VAL A 25 20.74 6.15 -1.29
C VAL A 25 19.82 6.82 -2.30
N CYS A 26 18.59 6.33 -2.42
CA CYS A 26 17.54 6.95 -3.22
C CYS A 26 16.19 6.73 -2.56
N SER A 27 15.29 7.66 -2.75
CA SER A 27 13.93 7.58 -2.20
C SER A 27 12.94 8.38 -3.03
N GLU A 28 11.68 8.03 -2.91
CA GLU A 28 10.53 8.74 -3.46
C GLU A 28 9.41 8.78 -2.41
N SER A 29 8.73 9.91 -2.33
CA SER A 29 7.56 10.10 -1.47
C SER A 29 6.39 10.57 -2.32
N ILE A 30 5.23 9.93 -2.16
CA ILE A 30 4.01 10.31 -2.88
C ILE A 30 2.83 10.41 -1.93
N ASN A 31 1.92 11.36 -2.20
CA ASN A 31 0.68 11.58 -1.43
C ASN A 31 -0.45 10.63 -1.90
N THR A 32 -0.13 9.37 -2.15
CA THR A 32 -1.08 8.32 -2.53
C THR A 32 -0.91 7.16 -1.58
N ALA A 33 -1.86 6.96 -0.68
CA ALA A 33 -1.81 5.96 0.38
C ALA A 33 -3.22 5.61 0.88
N GLY A 34 -3.36 5.11 2.09
CA GLY A 34 -4.61 4.59 2.64
C GLY A 34 -5.82 5.51 2.55
N ASP A 35 -5.67 6.81 2.79
CA ASP A 35 -6.76 7.79 2.72
C ASP A 35 -7.27 7.99 1.28
N VAL A 36 -6.35 7.97 0.31
CA VAL A 36 -6.70 8.02 -1.11
C VAL A 36 -7.46 6.77 -1.51
N PHE A 37 -7.05 5.59 -1.06
CA PHE A 37 -7.77 4.34 -1.31
C PHE A 37 -9.19 4.37 -0.75
N THR A 38 -9.37 4.90 0.46
CA THR A 38 -10.69 5.06 1.09
C THR A 38 -11.59 5.99 0.25
N ASN A 39 -11.04 7.11 -0.24
CA ASN A 39 -11.74 8.03 -1.12
C ASN A 39 -12.08 7.42 -2.50
N ASP A 40 -11.20 6.61 -3.06
CA ASP A 40 -11.45 5.89 -4.31
C ASP A 40 -12.63 4.93 -4.16
N ILE A 41 -12.70 4.19 -3.06
CA ILE A 41 -13.81 3.29 -2.75
C ILE A 41 -15.12 4.06 -2.58
N GLN A 42 -15.14 5.17 -1.83
CA GLN A 42 -16.34 6.02 -1.70
C GLN A 42 -16.81 6.52 -3.07
N SER A 43 -15.89 6.97 -3.90
CA SER A 43 -16.18 7.48 -5.23
C SER A 43 -16.72 6.39 -6.15
N TYR A 44 -16.13 5.21 -6.10
CA TYR A 44 -16.59 4.04 -6.85
C TYR A 44 -18.00 3.63 -6.49
N VAL A 45 -18.29 3.45 -5.20
CA VAL A 45 -19.63 3.05 -4.71
C VAL A 45 -20.67 4.09 -5.11
N ARG A 46 -20.33 5.37 -5.01
CA ARG A 46 -21.22 6.45 -5.45
C ARG A 46 -21.51 6.41 -6.95
N GLN A 47 -20.49 6.18 -7.76
CA GLN A 47 -20.62 6.24 -9.22
C GLN A 47 -21.25 4.99 -9.81
N GLN A 48 -20.92 3.82 -9.31
CA GLN A 48 -21.38 2.55 -9.88
C GLN A 48 -22.71 2.06 -9.27
N HIS A 49 -22.92 2.32 -7.99
CA HIS A 49 -24.10 1.83 -7.27
C HIS A 49 -25.09 2.92 -6.88
N ASN A 50 -24.81 4.20 -7.16
CA ASN A 50 -25.61 5.36 -6.77
C ASN A 50 -25.94 5.42 -5.25
N ILE A 51 -25.05 4.87 -4.41
CA ILE A 51 -25.19 4.88 -2.96
C ILE A 51 -24.13 5.80 -2.36
N ARG A 52 -24.54 6.57 -1.34
CA ARG A 52 -23.60 7.33 -0.54
C ARG A 52 -23.21 6.55 0.71
N ILE A 53 -21.92 6.34 0.91
CA ILE A 53 -21.33 5.75 2.10
C ILE A 53 -20.43 6.72 2.82
N GLY A 54 -20.28 6.59 4.14
CA GLY A 54 -19.34 7.38 4.93
C GLY A 54 -17.90 6.85 4.83
N GLU A 55 -16.95 7.68 5.24
CA GLU A 55 -15.52 7.35 5.26
C GLU A 55 -15.23 6.07 6.07
N ARG A 56 -15.83 5.94 7.26
CA ARG A 56 -15.67 4.73 8.10
C ARG A 56 -16.14 3.45 7.40
N THR A 57 -17.21 3.54 6.63
CA THR A 57 -17.73 2.39 5.86
C THR A 57 -16.77 2.04 4.73
N ALA A 58 -16.26 3.04 4.01
CA ALA A 58 -15.27 2.83 2.95
C ALA A 58 -13.96 2.25 3.50
N GLU A 59 -13.51 2.72 4.66
CA GLU A 59 -12.36 2.15 5.38
C GLU A 59 -12.60 0.69 5.77
N ALA A 60 -13.78 0.36 6.28
CA ALA A 60 -14.16 -1.02 6.61
C ALA A 60 -14.17 -1.92 5.36
N ILE A 61 -14.68 -1.44 4.23
CA ILE A 61 -14.62 -2.14 2.93
C ILE A 61 -13.17 -2.39 2.52
N LYS A 62 -12.33 -1.35 2.56
CA LYS A 62 -10.90 -1.45 2.25
C LYS A 62 -10.20 -2.52 3.10
N CYS A 63 -10.39 -2.49 4.41
CA CYS A 63 -9.78 -3.46 5.33
C CYS A 63 -10.29 -4.89 5.13
N SER A 64 -11.55 -5.06 4.75
CA SER A 64 -12.18 -6.37 4.60
C SER A 64 -11.87 -7.02 3.25
N ILE A 65 -12.14 -6.30 2.16
CA ILE A 65 -12.09 -6.82 0.79
C ILE A 65 -11.17 -6.02 -0.15
N GLY A 66 -10.37 -5.09 0.38
CA GLY A 66 -9.38 -4.33 -0.41
C GLY A 66 -8.38 -5.26 -1.07
N ALA A 67 -8.25 -5.17 -2.40
CA ALA A 67 -7.35 -6.00 -3.18
C ALA A 67 -6.63 -5.17 -4.26
N ALA A 68 -5.43 -5.60 -4.62
CA ALA A 68 -4.62 -5.00 -5.69
C ALA A 68 -4.67 -5.79 -7.00
N VAL A 69 -5.34 -6.95 -6.98
CA VAL A 69 -5.52 -7.88 -8.11
C VAL A 69 -6.94 -8.41 -8.11
N SER A 70 -7.43 -8.84 -9.27
CA SER A 70 -8.80 -9.32 -9.47
C SER A 70 -8.95 -10.85 -9.46
N ASP A 71 -7.85 -11.58 -9.18
CA ASP A 71 -7.75 -13.04 -9.26
C ASP A 71 -7.04 -13.62 -8.02
N LEU A 72 -7.53 -13.29 -6.83
CA LEU A 72 -7.01 -13.84 -5.58
C LEU A 72 -7.23 -15.35 -5.49
N GLU A 73 -6.23 -16.09 -4.98
CA GLU A 73 -6.36 -17.53 -4.71
C GLU A 73 -7.40 -17.84 -3.62
N GLN A 74 -7.51 -16.95 -2.64
CA GLN A 74 -8.51 -17.00 -1.57
C GLN A 74 -9.37 -15.75 -1.65
N GLU A 75 -10.53 -15.92 -2.26
CA GLU A 75 -11.48 -14.82 -2.41
C GLU A 75 -12.15 -14.53 -1.07
N PRO A 76 -12.14 -13.27 -0.60
CA PRO A 76 -12.94 -12.88 0.56
C PRO A 76 -14.44 -12.88 0.20
N GLU A 77 -15.28 -13.09 1.21
CA GLU A 77 -16.73 -12.90 1.05
C GLU A 77 -17.04 -11.45 0.68
N ASP A 78 -18.08 -11.28 -0.14
CA ASP A 78 -18.57 -9.97 -0.54
C ASP A 78 -18.94 -9.12 0.66
N PHE A 79 -18.71 -7.82 0.56
CA PHE A 79 -19.06 -6.85 1.58
C PHE A 79 -20.44 -6.25 1.29
N VAL A 80 -21.40 -6.54 2.16
CA VAL A 80 -22.77 -5.99 2.05
C VAL A 80 -22.83 -4.62 2.73
N VAL A 81 -23.24 -3.60 1.99
CA VAL A 81 -23.37 -2.24 2.49
C VAL A 81 -24.75 -1.66 2.17
N THR A 82 -25.30 -0.90 3.12
CA THR A 82 -26.57 -0.16 2.95
C THR A 82 -26.29 1.34 3.08
N GLY A 83 -26.86 2.09 2.18
CA GLY A 83 -26.79 3.55 2.20
C GLY A 83 -27.96 4.20 1.47
N PRO A 84 -28.13 5.52 1.60
CA PRO A 84 -29.16 6.22 0.84
C PRO A 84 -28.79 6.24 -0.66
N ASN A 85 -29.74 5.80 -1.48
CA ASN A 85 -29.65 5.98 -2.93
C ASN A 85 -29.70 7.46 -3.27
N MET A 86 -28.77 7.91 -4.10
CA MET A 86 -28.58 9.34 -4.39
C MET A 86 -29.68 9.94 -5.30
N LEU A 87 -30.43 9.10 -6.00
CA LEU A 87 -31.52 9.52 -6.88
C LEU A 87 -32.87 9.55 -6.16
N THR A 88 -33.12 8.58 -5.30
CA THR A 88 -34.43 8.38 -4.65
C THR A 88 -34.44 8.76 -3.16
N ALA A 89 -33.26 8.94 -2.56
CA ALA A 89 -33.02 9.12 -1.13
C ALA A 89 -33.49 7.92 -0.25
N LEU A 90 -33.93 6.82 -0.87
CA LEU A 90 -34.39 5.63 -0.15
C LEU A 90 -33.19 4.74 0.21
N PRO A 91 -33.30 3.93 1.30
CA PRO A 91 -32.28 2.95 1.62
C PRO A 91 -32.09 1.94 0.49
N GLN A 92 -30.85 1.68 0.14
CA GLN A 92 -30.48 0.66 -0.84
C GLN A 92 -29.32 -0.17 -0.28
N THR A 93 -29.42 -1.47 -0.45
CA THR A 93 -28.37 -2.43 -0.07
C THR A 93 -27.72 -2.99 -1.33
N VAL A 94 -26.39 -3.05 -1.33
CA VAL A 94 -25.59 -3.65 -2.41
C VAL A 94 -24.53 -4.59 -1.84
N SER A 95 -24.16 -5.59 -2.61
CA SER A 95 -23.03 -6.47 -2.36
C SER A 95 -21.85 -6.01 -3.21
N LEU A 96 -20.68 -5.84 -2.60
CA LEU A 96 -19.45 -5.41 -3.25
C LEU A 96 -18.45 -6.55 -3.23
N SER A 97 -17.94 -6.93 -4.39
CA SER A 97 -16.90 -7.93 -4.51
C SER A 97 -15.50 -7.30 -4.36
N TYR A 98 -14.52 -8.13 -3.99
CA TYR A 98 -13.12 -7.68 -3.93
C TYR A 98 -12.59 -7.25 -5.30
N SER A 99 -13.06 -7.87 -6.38
CA SER A 99 -12.66 -7.53 -7.74
C SER A 99 -13.13 -6.13 -8.15
N GLU A 100 -14.33 -5.70 -7.72
CA GLU A 100 -14.80 -4.32 -7.89
C GLU A 100 -13.92 -3.34 -7.12
N ILE A 101 -13.50 -3.70 -5.91
CA ILE A 101 -12.62 -2.84 -5.11
C ILE A 101 -11.22 -2.79 -5.69
N ALA A 102 -10.69 -3.90 -6.23
CA ALA A 102 -9.43 -3.89 -6.97
C ALA A 102 -9.48 -2.92 -8.16
N TYR A 103 -10.59 -2.94 -8.91
CA TYR A 103 -10.81 -1.99 -10.00
C TYR A 103 -10.87 -0.53 -9.50
N ALA A 104 -11.58 -0.28 -8.40
CA ALA A 104 -11.66 1.06 -7.79
C ALA A 104 -10.29 1.62 -7.40
N LEU A 105 -9.38 0.76 -6.91
CA LEU A 105 -8.05 1.13 -6.45
C LEU A 105 -7.00 1.22 -7.58
N GLU A 106 -7.28 0.72 -8.77
CA GLU A 106 -6.31 0.56 -9.86
C GLU A 106 -5.54 1.84 -10.19
N LYS A 107 -6.24 2.97 -10.28
CA LYS A 107 -5.62 4.27 -10.59
C LYS A 107 -4.60 4.71 -9.53
N SER A 108 -4.89 4.48 -8.27
CA SER A 108 -4.02 4.88 -7.16
C SER A 108 -2.88 3.90 -6.97
N LEU A 109 -3.13 2.60 -7.17
CA LEU A 109 -2.08 1.59 -7.17
C LEU A 109 -1.07 1.80 -8.31
N THR A 110 -1.53 2.20 -9.50
CA THR A 110 -0.64 2.53 -10.63
C THR A 110 0.31 3.68 -10.31
N LYS A 111 -0.06 4.63 -9.44
CA LYS A 111 0.86 5.69 -8.99
C LYS A 111 1.97 5.14 -8.08
N ILE A 112 1.63 4.15 -7.23
CA ILE A 112 2.63 3.47 -6.40
C ILE A 112 3.58 2.66 -7.29
N ASP A 113 3.04 1.94 -8.28
CA ASP A 113 3.86 1.22 -9.26
C ASP A 113 4.87 2.16 -9.97
N ALA A 114 4.39 3.32 -10.42
CA ALA A 114 5.25 4.31 -11.09
C ALA A 114 6.33 4.90 -10.17
N ALA A 115 5.99 5.17 -8.91
CA ALA A 115 6.95 5.65 -7.93
C ALA A 115 8.03 4.60 -7.62
N LEU A 116 7.63 3.33 -7.51
CA LEU A 116 8.55 2.21 -7.34
C LEU A 116 9.53 2.11 -8.53
N MET A 117 9.01 2.13 -9.76
CA MET A 117 9.84 2.07 -10.96
C MET A 117 10.84 3.22 -11.01
N LYS A 118 10.44 4.43 -10.67
CA LYS A 118 11.31 5.60 -10.61
C LYS A 118 12.48 5.41 -9.64
N VAL A 119 12.24 4.82 -8.45
CA VAL A 119 13.32 4.53 -7.49
C VAL A 119 14.23 3.44 -8.03
N LEU A 120 13.70 2.37 -8.61
CA LEU A 120 14.49 1.28 -9.20
C LEU A 120 15.38 1.78 -10.35
N GLU A 121 14.89 2.69 -11.20
CA GLU A 121 15.63 3.28 -12.30
C GLU A 121 16.78 4.21 -11.82
N SER A 122 16.59 4.88 -10.69
CA SER A 122 17.58 5.79 -10.10
C SER A 122 18.66 5.10 -9.26
N MET A 123 18.51 3.79 -9.04
CA MET A 123 19.37 3.02 -8.14
C MET A 123 20.69 2.63 -8.81
N PRO A 124 21.83 2.69 -8.07
CA PRO A 124 23.10 2.14 -8.55
C PRO A 124 22.99 0.63 -8.87
N PRO A 125 23.60 0.16 -9.99
CA PRO A 125 23.48 -1.24 -10.43
C PRO A 125 23.90 -2.28 -9.39
N GLU A 126 24.91 -1.96 -8.56
CA GLU A 126 25.41 -2.85 -7.50
C GLU A 126 24.34 -3.08 -6.43
N LEU A 127 23.60 -2.04 -6.04
CA LEU A 127 22.51 -2.14 -5.07
C LEU A 127 21.27 -2.82 -5.67
N TYR A 128 21.04 -2.60 -6.97
CA TYR A 128 19.95 -3.28 -7.68
C TYR A 128 20.07 -4.81 -7.60
N ALA A 129 21.29 -5.34 -7.78
CA ALA A 129 21.55 -6.77 -7.66
C ALA A 129 21.26 -7.31 -6.25
N ASP A 130 21.57 -6.53 -5.21
CA ASP A 130 21.25 -6.88 -3.82
C ASP A 130 19.72 -6.92 -3.60
N ILE A 131 18.99 -5.91 -4.10
CA ILE A 131 17.53 -5.83 -3.97
C ILE A 131 16.82 -6.99 -4.69
N VAL A 132 17.28 -7.36 -5.88
CA VAL A 132 16.74 -8.53 -6.60
C VAL A 132 16.92 -9.82 -5.80
N LYS A 133 18.03 -9.97 -5.10
CA LYS A 133 18.35 -11.13 -4.26
C LYS A 133 17.58 -11.12 -2.94
N ASN A 134 17.54 -9.99 -2.25
CA ASN A 134 17.02 -9.87 -0.89
C ASN A 134 15.51 -9.62 -0.87
N GLY A 135 14.95 -9.09 -1.97
CA GLY A 135 13.57 -8.64 -2.05
C GLY A 135 13.35 -7.25 -1.46
N ILE A 136 12.11 -6.80 -1.56
CA ILE A 136 11.64 -5.48 -1.10
C ILE A 136 10.64 -5.71 0.05
N TYR A 137 10.80 -4.97 1.15
CA TYR A 137 9.91 -5.10 2.31
C TYR A 137 8.77 -4.09 2.23
N LEU A 138 7.54 -4.59 2.46
CA LEU A 138 6.31 -3.78 2.54
C LEU A 138 5.96 -3.52 4.00
N ALA A 139 5.76 -2.26 4.34
CA ALA A 139 5.35 -1.78 5.66
C ALA A 139 4.13 -0.84 5.54
N GLY A 140 3.58 -0.44 6.69
CA GLY A 140 2.38 0.38 6.75
C GLY A 140 1.09 -0.40 6.55
N GLY A 141 -0.04 0.25 6.80
CA GLY A 141 -1.37 -0.38 6.66
C GLY A 141 -1.71 -0.77 5.24
N GLY A 142 -1.20 -0.03 4.24
CA GLY A 142 -1.39 -0.33 2.82
C GLY A 142 -0.75 -1.65 2.37
N ALA A 143 0.28 -2.13 3.07
CA ALA A 143 0.88 -3.44 2.83
C ALA A 143 -0.10 -4.61 3.02
N LEU A 144 -1.21 -4.37 3.74
CA LEU A 144 -2.25 -5.37 3.99
C LEU A 144 -3.32 -5.44 2.89
N ILE A 145 -3.25 -4.61 1.86
CA ILE A 145 -4.10 -4.75 0.66
C ILE A 145 -3.77 -6.09 0.00
N LYS A 146 -4.80 -6.92 -0.17
CA LYS A 146 -4.64 -8.30 -0.64
C LYS A 146 -4.03 -8.36 -2.04
N GLY A 147 -2.99 -9.17 -2.21
CA GLY A 147 -2.31 -9.35 -3.49
C GLY A 147 -1.45 -8.17 -3.95
N LEU A 148 -1.17 -7.19 -3.07
CA LEU A 148 -0.29 -6.08 -3.41
C LEU A 148 1.15 -6.55 -3.67
N ASP A 149 1.66 -7.44 -2.85
CA ASP A 149 2.96 -8.09 -3.00
C ASP A 149 3.07 -8.82 -4.34
N ARG A 150 2.04 -9.59 -4.72
CA ARG A 150 1.96 -10.27 -6.01
C ARG A 150 1.94 -9.29 -7.18
N ARG A 151 1.11 -8.25 -7.12
CA ARG A 151 1.05 -7.20 -8.15
C ARG A 151 2.42 -6.56 -8.40
N LEU A 152 3.11 -6.19 -7.34
CA LEU A 152 4.42 -5.54 -7.43
C LEU A 152 5.50 -6.52 -7.92
N ASN A 153 5.45 -7.79 -7.49
CA ASN A 153 6.33 -8.84 -7.99
C ASN A 153 6.12 -9.09 -9.49
N GLU A 154 4.89 -9.21 -9.96
CA GLU A 154 4.57 -9.41 -11.39
C GLU A 154 5.10 -8.26 -12.27
N LYS A 155 5.09 -7.02 -11.75
CA LYS A 155 5.58 -5.86 -12.47
C LYS A 155 7.09 -5.72 -12.51
N THR A 156 7.79 -6.18 -11.49
CA THR A 156 9.23 -5.92 -11.31
C THR A 156 10.10 -7.16 -11.44
N GLY A 157 9.52 -8.34 -11.25
CA GLY A 157 10.26 -9.60 -11.12
C GLY A 157 11.04 -9.73 -9.80
N ILE A 158 10.87 -8.80 -8.86
CA ILE A 158 11.56 -8.77 -7.56
C ILE A 158 10.65 -9.38 -6.50
N PRO A 159 11.15 -10.21 -5.56
CA PRO A 159 10.35 -10.70 -4.44
C PRO A 159 9.92 -9.56 -3.51
N PHE A 160 8.67 -9.62 -3.01
CA PHE A 160 8.15 -8.70 -2.00
C PHE A 160 7.80 -9.45 -0.73
N HIS A 161 8.14 -8.86 0.41
CA HIS A 161 7.93 -9.43 1.73
C HIS A 161 7.12 -8.46 2.60
N ILE A 162 5.94 -8.89 3.04
CA ILE A 162 5.15 -8.11 4.00
C ILE A 162 5.85 -8.21 5.37
N ALA A 163 6.09 -7.07 6.02
CA ALA A 163 6.67 -7.02 7.36
C ALA A 163 5.78 -7.79 8.37
N GLU A 164 6.39 -8.44 9.37
CA GLU A 164 5.68 -9.25 10.38
C GLU A 164 4.53 -8.50 11.07
N ASP A 165 4.73 -7.22 11.37
CA ASP A 165 3.70 -6.31 11.90
C ASP A 165 3.78 -4.97 11.14
N PRO A 166 3.20 -4.90 9.92
CA PRO A 166 3.42 -3.77 9.03
C PRO A 166 2.85 -2.46 9.59
N LEU A 167 1.78 -2.50 10.37
CA LEU A 167 1.18 -1.33 11.02
C LEU A 167 2.09 -0.70 12.08
N ARG A 168 2.94 -1.48 12.73
CA ARG A 168 3.83 -1.02 13.79
C ARG A 168 5.30 -1.01 13.38
N ALA A 169 5.63 -1.35 12.15
CA ALA A 169 7.01 -1.46 11.68
C ALA A 169 7.80 -0.16 11.91
N ILE A 170 7.23 1.00 11.59
CA ILE A 170 7.84 2.32 11.81
C ILE A 170 8.07 2.59 13.29
N ALA A 171 7.07 2.39 14.14
CA ALA A 171 7.19 2.63 15.59
C ALA A 171 8.24 1.71 16.21
N ARG A 172 8.29 0.44 15.81
CA ARG A 172 9.31 -0.53 16.25
C ARG A 172 10.71 -0.09 15.79
N GLY A 173 10.85 0.30 14.52
CA GLY A 173 12.12 0.78 13.95
C GLY A 173 12.63 2.02 14.67
N THR A 174 11.77 3.01 14.92
CA THR A 174 12.10 4.20 15.70
C THR A 174 12.54 3.84 17.13
N GLY A 175 11.83 2.92 17.78
CA GLY A 175 12.21 2.44 19.11
C GLY A 175 13.57 1.74 19.15
N ILE A 176 13.91 0.98 18.11
CA ILE A 176 15.24 0.33 17.98
C ILE A 176 16.32 1.39 17.76
N ALA A 177 16.07 2.39 16.89
CA ALA A 177 17.00 3.48 16.62
C ALA A 177 17.30 4.30 17.88
N LEU A 178 16.28 4.66 18.66
CA LEU A 178 16.42 5.40 19.90
C LEU A 178 17.22 4.63 20.96
N LYS A 179 17.02 3.32 21.08
CA LYS A 179 17.80 2.48 22.01
C LYS A 179 19.27 2.33 21.60
N ASN A 180 19.59 2.54 20.34
CA ASN A 180 20.92 2.37 19.78
C ASN A 180 21.39 3.64 19.05
N ILE A 181 21.15 4.81 19.65
CA ILE A 181 21.34 6.13 19.04
C ILE A 181 22.75 6.34 18.46
N ASN A 182 23.78 5.81 19.14
CA ASN A 182 25.17 5.89 18.67
C ASN A 182 25.41 5.12 17.37
N ARG A 183 24.66 4.03 17.14
CA ARG A 183 24.73 3.22 15.90
C ARG A 183 23.95 3.85 14.77
N PHE A 184 22.90 4.60 15.09
CA PHE A 184 21.98 5.24 14.14
C PHE A 184 22.11 6.76 14.10
N SER A 185 23.28 7.30 14.45
CA SER A 185 23.54 8.76 14.51
C SER A 185 23.29 9.48 13.18
N PHE A 186 23.35 8.77 12.05
CA PHE A 186 23.03 9.30 10.72
C PHE A 186 21.53 9.69 10.54
N LEU A 187 20.64 9.16 11.37
CA LEU A 187 19.21 9.52 11.36
C LEU A 187 18.93 10.83 12.11
N MET A 188 19.93 11.40 12.78
CA MET A 188 19.79 12.59 13.64
C MET A 188 20.18 13.89 12.92
N LYS A 189 20.40 13.85 11.61
CA LYS A 189 20.80 15.03 10.82
C LYS A 189 19.62 15.66 10.11
#